data_8a1a8303b439add4a7320184d7a76a0b
#
_entry.id   8a1a8303b439add4a7320184d7a76a0b
#
_cell.length_a   1.000
_cell.length_b   1.000
_cell.length_c   1.000
_cell.angle_alpha   90.00
_cell.angle_beta   90.00
_cell.angle_gamma   90.00
#
_symmetry.space_group_name_H-M   'P 1'
#
loop_
_entity.id
_entity.type
_entity.pdbx_description
1 polymer ?
#
loop_
_entity_poly.entity_id
_entity_poly.type
_entity_poly.pdbx_seq_one_letter_code
_entity_poly.pdbx_strand_id
1 'polypeptide(L)'
;MEIKHLQYFMEVTRTENFTSAAENLYITQPALSRIIKFLENELGTTLFIRTRKKLLLTEAGHVLKKHALKIEQQLQELGEELDKVVMLKKHVRIGLPTIVNSTFFSQLIASFHQEYPDVTFQLDEDGSKAIEDKVSHDLLDFGVVVLRENNEDIDYFKFVKEKLKLVVPSSHHLAGRQEVLLNELKEEPFIMFSREFELRNIVINACKEVGFQPIIISETSQLDFIEEMVASNLGIALLPESTCLELTGDIHTLTITNPEIEWNLAMIWKRDENISLVAKEFIRFAKLKLNDQNPLD
;
A
#
# COMPACT_ATOMS: atom_id res chain seq x y z
N MET A 1 16.21 -37.28 -11.26
CA MET A 1 15.57 -35.97 -11.53
C MET A 1 15.47 -35.18 -10.24
N GLU A 2 15.91 -33.93 -10.22
CA GLU A 2 15.86 -33.01 -9.07
C GLU A 2 14.88 -31.87 -9.36
N ILE A 3 14.32 -31.25 -8.33
CA ILE A 3 13.40 -30.12 -8.45
C ILE A 3 14.03 -29.00 -9.29
N LYS A 4 15.33 -28.74 -9.10
CA LYS A 4 16.07 -27.72 -9.84
C LYS A 4 16.10 -27.97 -11.37
N HIS A 5 16.09 -29.24 -11.79
CA HIS A 5 15.99 -29.57 -13.21
C HIS A 5 14.61 -29.21 -13.79
N LEU A 6 13.54 -29.33 -12.99
CA LEU A 6 12.19 -28.88 -13.39
C LEU A 6 12.11 -27.36 -13.51
N GLN A 7 12.72 -26.62 -12.56
CA GLN A 7 12.78 -25.16 -12.63
C GLN A 7 13.50 -24.68 -13.89
N TYR A 8 14.64 -25.31 -14.23
CA TYR A 8 15.37 -24.97 -15.45
C TYR A 8 14.57 -25.29 -16.71
N PHE A 9 13.88 -26.42 -16.73
CA PHE A 9 12.97 -26.77 -17.82
C PHE A 9 11.82 -25.75 -17.96
N MET A 10 11.21 -25.35 -16.86
CA MET A 10 10.13 -24.37 -16.84
C MET A 10 10.59 -23.00 -17.32
N GLU A 11 11.77 -22.53 -16.91
CA GLU A 11 12.32 -21.25 -17.39
C GLU A 11 12.62 -21.26 -18.90
N VAL A 12 13.16 -22.37 -19.44
CA VAL A 12 13.30 -22.53 -20.91
C VAL A 12 11.95 -22.55 -21.62
N THR A 13 10.95 -23.13 -20.98
CA THR A 13 9.57 -23.16 -21.54
C THR A 13 8.93 -21.78 -21.53
N ARG A 14 9.19 -20.97 -20.52
CA ARG A 14 8.64 -19.61 -20.36
C ARG A 14 9.25 -18.62 -21.34
N THR A 15 10.57 -18.69 -21.52
CA THR A 15 11.32 -17.77 -22.39
C THR A 15 11.34 -18.21 -23.86
N GLU A 16 11.02 -19.45 -24.16
CA GLU A 16 11.16 -20.10 -25.48
C GLU A 16 12.57 -19.90 -26.10
N ASN A 17 13.56 -19.61 -25.24
CA ASN A 17 14.93 -19.27 -25.64
C ASN A 17 15.95 -19.70 -24.58
N PHE A 18 16.91 -20.57 -24.97
CA PHE A 18 17.95 -21.06 -24.06
C PHE A 18 18.90 -19.97 -23.55
N THR A 19 19.15 -18.92 -24.34
CA THR A 19 20.05 -17.84 -23.94
C THR A 19 19.38 -16.97 -22.88
N SER A 20 18.16 -16.51 -23.15
CA SER A 20 17.38 -15.72 -22.19
C SER A 20 17.08 -16.49 -20.91
N ALA A 21 16.75 -17.79 -21.02
CA ALA A 21 16.57 -18.63 -19.84
C ALA A 21 17.85 -18.75 -18.99
N ALA A 22 19.01 -18.90 -19.64
CA ALA A 22 20.28 -18.99 -18.94
C ALA A 22 20.66 -17.68 -18.24
N GLU A 23 20.39 -16.54 -18.85
CA GLU A 23 20.57 -15.21 -18.26
C GLU A 23 19.69 -15.05 -17.01
N ASN A 24 18.40 -15.38 -17.10
CA ASN A 24 17.46 -15.30 -15.97
C ASN A 24 17.85 -16.24 -14.81
N LEU A 25 18.47 -17.38 -15.14
CA LEU A 25 18.93 -18.38 -14.16
C LEU A 25 20.36 -18.12 -13.64
N TYR A 26 21.03 -17.05 -14.10
CA TYR A 26 22.41 -16.70 -13.76
C TYR A 26 23.41 -17.82 -14.03
N ILE A 27 23.22 -18.57 -15.14
CA ILE A 27 24.15 -19.63 -15.61
C ILE A 27 24.50 -19.42 -17.08
N THR A 28 25.50 -20.18 -17.55
CA THR A 28 25.85 -20.15 -18.98
C THR A 28 24.87 -21.00 -19.81
N GLN A 29 24.58 -20.54 -21.03
CA GLN A 29 23.74 -21.29 -21.97
C GLN A 29 24.20 -22.72 -22.21
N PRO A 30 25.53 -23.02 -22.38
CA PRO A 30 26.00 -24.41 -22.50
C PRO A 30 25.71 -25.26 -21.25
N ALA A 31 25.76 -24.66 -20.05
CA ALA A 31 25.40 -25.37 -18.81
C ALA A 31 23.93 -25.72 -18.80
N LEU A 32 23.04 -24.77 -19.08
CA LEU A 32 21.60 -25.01 -19.16
C LEU A 32 21.27 -26.08 -20.22
N SER A 33 21.88 -26.01 -21.39
CA SER A 33 21.68 -27.01 -22.46
C SER A 33 22.09 -28.43 -22.03
N ARG A 34 23.17 -28.57 -21.25
CA ARG A 34 23.58 -29.87 -20.69
C ARG A 34 22.58 -30.38 -19.66
N ILE A 35 22.07 -29.52 -18.80
CA ILE A 35 21.07 -29.88 -17.77
C ILE A 35 19.78 -30.38 -18.43
N ILE A 36 19.29 -29.66 -19.44
CA ILE A 36 18.09 -30.11 -20.18
C ILE A 36 18.35 -31.43 -20.89
N LYS A 37 19.51 -31.59 -21.53
CA LYS A 37 19.86 -32.85 -22.17
C LYS A 37 20.00 -34.02 -21.18
N PHE A 38 20.53 -33.75 -19.98
CA PHE A 38 20.57 -34.73 -18.88
C PHE A 38 19.15 -35.14 -18.48
N LEU A 39 18.24 -34.19 -18.32
CA LEU A 39 16.82 -34.43 -18.01
C LEU A 39 16.13 -35.27 -19.10
N GLU A 40 16.35 -34.94 -20.38
CA GLU A 40 15.84 -35.71 -21.53
C GLU A 40 16.34 -37.15 -21.54
N ASN A 41 17.62 -37.36 -21.24
CA ASN A 41 18.22 -38.67 -21.16
C ASN A 41 17.65 -39.51 -19.98
N GLU A 42 17.47 -38.89 -18.82
CA GLU A 42 16.89 -39.51 -17.64
C GLU A 42 15.43 -39.94 -17.86
N LEU A 43 14.66 -39.12 -18.59
CA LEU A 43 13.27 -39.39 -18.93
C LEU A 43 13.12 -40.29 -20.18
N GLY A 44 14.21 -40.56 -20.90
CA GLY A 44 14.20 -41.39 -22.11
C GLY A 44 13.47 -40.75 -23.30
N THR A 45 13.24 -39.44 -23.28
CA THR A 45 12.49 -38.76 -24.34
C THR A 45 12.99 -37.30 -24.51
N THR A 46 12.79 -36.75 -25.70
CA THR A 46 13.09 -35.32 -25.94
C THR A 46 11.92 -34.46 -25.47
N LEU A 47 12.24 -33.33 -24.86
CA LEU A 47 11.26 -32.37 -24.33
C LEU A 47 11.07 -31.17 -25.25
N PHE A 48 12.09 -30.83 -26.05
CA PHE A 48 12.06 -29.67 -26.95
C PHE A 48 12.34 -30.06 -28.40
N ILE A 49 11.62 -29.42 -29.32
CA ILE A 49 11.87 -29.43 -30.75
C ILE A 49 12.60 -28.15 -31.11
N ARG A 50 13.84 -28.24 -31.60
CA ARG A 50 14.63 -27.10 -32.05
C ARG A 50 14.44 -26.91 -33.56
N THR A 51 13.78 -25.84 -33.94
CA THR A 51 13.70 -25.41 -35.34
C THR A 51 14.61 -24.18 -35.58
N ARG A 52 14.86 -23.84 -36.83
CA ARG A 52 15.68 -22.65 -37.17
C ARG A 52 15.09 -21.33 -36.67
N LYS A 53 13.79 -21.29 -36.31
CA LYS A 53 13.08 -20.06 -35.95
C LYS A 53 12.43 -20.11 -34.56
N LYS A 54 12.20 -21.29 -33.98
CA LYS A 54 11.44 -21.42 -32.71
C LYS A 54 11.90 -22.64 -31.93
N LEU A 55 11.79 -22.52 -30.63
CA LEU A 55 11.87 -23.61 -29.68
C LEU A 55 10.45 -24.01 -29.28
N LEU A 56 10.08 -25.26 -29.50
CA LEU A 56 8.72 -25.78 -29.22
C LEU A 56 8.81 -26.95 -28.27
N LEU A 57 7.78 -27.19 -27.49
CA LEU A 57 7.66 -28.39 -26.67
C LEU A 57 7.24 -29.58 -27.52
N THR A 58 7.74 -30.77 -27.16
CA THR A 58 7.20 -32.06 -27.61
C THR A 58 5.93 -32.41 -26.81
N GLU A 59 5.22 -33.48 -27.20
CA GLU A 59 4.13 -34.02 -26.36
C GLU A 59 4.61 -34.37 -24.95
N ALA A 60 5.78 -35.00 -24.82
CA ALA A 60 6.42 -35.29 -23.55
C ALA A 60 6.76 -34.00 -22.77
N GLY A 61 7.22 -32.95 -23.48
CA GLY A 61 7.44 -31.61 -22.90
C GLY A 61 6.16 -31.01 -22.34
N HIS A 62 5.04 -31.11 -23.05
CA HIS A 62 3.73 -30.64 -22.53
C HIS A 62 3.27 -31.42 -21.30
N VAL A 63 3.46 -32.73 -21.28
CA VAL A 63 3.16 -33.55 -20.09
C VAL A 63 4.04 -33.12 -18.91
N LEU A 64 5.35 -32.96 -19.13
CA LEU A 64 6.26 -32.52 -18.05
C LEU A 64 5.89 -31.13 -17.55
N LYS A 65 5.59 -30.17 -18.43
CA LYS A 65 5.14 -28.83 -18.05
C LYS A 65 3.93 -28.87 -17.12
N LYS A 66 2.90 -29.66 -17.48
CA LYS A 66 1.69 -29.82 -16.65
C LYS A 66 2.01 -30.32 -15.24
N HIS A 67 2.93 -31.29 -15.11
CA HIS A 67 3.30 -31.84 -13.82
C HIS A 67 4.29 -30.94 -13.07
N ALA A 68 5.20 -30.26 -13.74
CA ALA A 68 6.12 -29.30 -13.13
C ALA A 68 5.37 -28.15 -12.46
N LEU A 69 4.35 -27.58 -13.13
CA LEU A 69 3.48 -26.56 -12.53
C LEU A 69 2.81 -27.01 -11.23
N LYS A 70 2.33 -28.27 -11.18
CA LYS A 70 1.74 -28.81 -9.95
C LYS A 70 2.76 -28.98 -8.84
N ILE A 71 3.98 -29.39 -9.17
CA ILE A 71 5.07 -29.56 -8.19
C ILE A 71 5.49 -28.17 -7.65
N GLU A 72 5.62 -27.16 -8.51
CA GLU A 72 5.89 -25.79 -8.09
C GLU A 72 4.81 -25.26 -7.14
N GLN A 73 3.54 -25.47 -7.47
CA GLN A 73 2.41 -25.10 -6.60
C GLN A 73 2.49 -25.83 -5.24
N GLN A 74 2.78 -27.13 -5.23
CA GLN A 74 2.89 -27.89 -3.97
C GLN A 74 4.08 -27.48 -3.12
N LEU A 75 5.20 -27.07 -3.74
CA LEU A 75 6.35 -26.51 -3.01
C LEU A 75 6.02 -25.15 -2.40
N GLN A 76 5.26 -24.35 -3.09
CA GLN A 76 4.78 -23.08 -2.57
C GLN A 76 3.81 -23.30 -1.40
N GLU A 77 2.83 -24.18 -1.54
CA GLU A 77 1.89 -24.57 -0.48
C GLU A 77 2.63 -25.11 0.77
N LEU A 78 3.67 -25.94 0.58
CA LEU A 78 4.53 -26.42 1.66
C LEU A 78 5.25 -25.26 2.36
N GLY A 79 5.78 -24.29 1.59
CA GLY A 79 6.40 -23.09 2.14
C GLY A 79 5.41 -22.31 3.01
N GLU A 80 4.19 -22.13 2.52
CA GLU A 80 3.11 -21.43 3.23
C GLU A 80 2.66 -22.16 4.50
N GLU A 81 2.60 -23.52 4.46
CA GLU A 81 2.27 -24.30 5.64
C GLU A 81 3.39 -24.28 6.71
N LEU A 82 4.64 -24.38 6.28
CA LEU A 82 5.79 -24.25 7.18
C LEU A 82 5.87 -22.84 7.78
N ASP A 83 5.60 -21.83 6.98
CA ASP A 83 5.52 -20.47 7.44
C ASP A 83 4.38 -20.24 8.44
N LYS A 84 3.22 -20.91 8.31
CA LYS A 84 2.16 -20.89 9.34
C LYS A 84 2.64 -21.47 10.68
N VAL A 85 3.46 -22.51 10.67
CA VAL A 85 4.06 -23.09 11.88
C VAL A 85 5.11 -22.16 12.49
N VAL A 86 5.79 -21.35 11.66
CA VAL A 86 6.85 -20.39 12.07
C VAL A 86 6.28 -18.99 12.32
N MET A 87 5.01 -18.72 11.99
CA MET A 87 4.33 -17.41 12.12
C MET A 87 4.42 -16.77 13.51
N LEU A 88 4.63 -17.56 14.55
CA LEU A 88 4.63 -17.14 15.95
C LEU A 88 5.79 -16.20 16.35
N LYS A 89 6.66 -15.78 15.42
CA LYS A 89 7.81 -14.89 15.72
C LYS A 89 8.06 -13.83 14.65
N LYS A 90 7.04 -13.41 13.89
CA LYS A 90 7.28 -12.50 12.77
C LYS A 90 6.94 -11.05 13.12
N HIS A 91 7.67 -10.20 12.47
CA HIS A 91 7.63 -8.76 12.62
C HIS A 91 6.85 -8.16 11.45
N VAL A 92 5.91 -7.27 11.73
CA VAL A 92 5.12 -6.56 10.71
C VAL A 92 5.54 -5.09 10.69
N ARG A 93 5.97 -4.61 9.53
CA ARG A 93 6.40 -3.22 9.30
C ARG A 93 5.29 -2.45 8.61
N ILE A 94 4.76 -1.44 9.28
CA ILE A 94 3.57 -0.69 8.86
C ILE A 94 3.93 0.77 8.64
N GLY A 95 3.62 1.32 7.47
CA GLY A 95 3.69 2.76 7.21
C GLY A 95 2.36 3.45 7.55
N LEU A 96 2.40 4.51 8.33
CA LEU A 96 1.23 5.29 8.71
C LEU A 96 1.48 6.78 8.44
N PRO A 97 0.54 7.51 7.82
CA PRO A 97 0.62 8.97 7.79
C PRO A 97 0.28 9.53 9.17
N THR A 98 0.97 10.59 9.57
CA THR A 98 0.80 11.24 10.90
C THR A 98 -0.61 11.78 11.16
N ILE A 99 -1.45 11.90 10.14
CA ILE A 99 -2.84 12.38 10.23
C ILE A 99 -3.86 11.24 10.31
N VAL A 100 -3.42 9.99 10.36
CA VAL A 100 -4.33 8.86 10.55
C VAL A 100 -4.78 8.79 12.01
N ASN A 101 -6.07 8.50 12.20
CA ASN A 101 -6.63 8.26 13.52
C ASN A 101 -5.84 7.16 14.26
N SER A 102 -4.97 7.60 15.18
CA SER A 102 -4.07 6.74 15.94
C SER A 102 -4.84 5.76 16.84
N THR A 103 -6.00 6.15 17.34
CA THR A 103 -6.86 5.33 18.21
C THR A 103 -7.35 4.11 17.45
N PHE A 104 -7.83 4.31 16.21
CA PHE A 104 -8.32 3.21 15.38
C PHE A 104 -7.23 2.18 15.07
N PHE A 105 -6.06 2.65 14.59
CA PHE A 105 -4.94 1.74 14.25
C PHE A 105 -4.36 1.05 15.47
N SER A 106 -4.27 1.73 16.61
CA SER A 106 -3.83 1.13 17.87
C SER A 106 -4.78 0.01 18.31
N GLN A 107 -6.10 0.19 18.20
CA GLN A 107 -7.09 -0.84 18.51
C GLN A 107 -7.01 -2.03 17.56
N LEU A 108 -6.79 -1.77 16.26
CA LEU A 108 -6.64 -2.81 15.26
C LEU A 108 -5.40 -3.68 15.55
N ILE A 109 -4.26 -3.05 15.82
CA ILE A 109 -2.99 -3.71 16.18
C ILE A 109 -3.17 -4.49 17.49
N ALA A 110 -3.78 -3.89 18.52
CA ALA A 110 -4.02 -4.54 19.79
C ALA A 110 -4.92 -5.79 19.64
N SER A 111 -5.98 -5.69 18.85
CA SER A 111 -6.89 -6.80 18.57
C SER A 111 -6.19 -7.94 17.83
N PHE A 112 -5.34 -7.61 16.85
CA PHE A 112 -4.54 -8.60 16.14
C PHE A 112 -3.50 -9.25 17.07
N HIS A 113 -2.83 -8.46 17.92
CA HIS A 113 -1.85 -8.97 18.88
C HIS A 113 -2.47 -9.90 19.93
N GLN A 114 -3.74 -9.69 20.31
CA GLN A 114 -4.46 -10.64 21.17
C GLN A 114 -4.66 -12.00 20.52
N GLU A 115 -4.89 -12.04 19.20
CA GLU A 115 -5.05 -13.29 18.44
C GLU A 115 -3.69 -13.92 18.10
N TYR A 116 -2.64 -13.09 17.91
CA TYR A 116 -1.30 -13.48 17.53
C TYR A 116 -0.24 -12.86 18.48
N PRO A 117 -0.10 -13.35 19.74
CA PRO A 117 0.71 -12.70 20.77
C PRO A 117 2.21 -12.59 20.49
N ASP A 118 2.73 -13.50 19.62
CA ASP A 118 4.15 -13.52 19.27
C ASP A 118 4.52 -12.60 18.09
N VAL A 119 3.52 -11.94 17.48
CA VAL A 119 3.76 -10.97 16.41
C VAL A 119 4.15 -9.63 17.00
N THR A 120 5.24 -9.07 16.49
CA THR A 120 5.71 -7.72 16.83
C THR A 120 5.46 -6.74 15.68
N PHE A 121 5.35 -5.45 16.01
CA PHE A 121 5.03 -4.41 15.05
C PHE A 121 6.09 -3.33 15.06
N GLN A 122 6.42 -2.82 13.89
CA GLN A 122 7.18 -1.59 13.70
C GLN A 122 6.30 -0.61 12.93
N LEU A 123 6.11 0.57 13.51
CA LEU A 123 5.39 1.66 12.85
C LEU A 123 6.42 2.66 12.30
N ASP A 124 6.23 3.05 11.07
CA ASP A 124 7.03 4.06 10.38
C ASP A 124 6.10 5.21 9.97
N GLU A 125 6.29 6.39 10.54
CA GLU A 125 5.46 7.55 10.27
C GLU A 125 6.10 8.42 9.20
N ASP A 126 5.39 8.62 8.07
CA ASP A 126 5.89 9.42 6.95
C ASP A 126 4.73 9.94 6.08
N GLY A 127 5.05 10.76 5.07
CA GLY A 127 4.09 11.17 4.05
C GLY A 127 3.69 10.03 3.11
N SER A 128 2.48 10.09 2.55
CA SER A 128 1.92 9.01 1.70
C SER A 128 2.85 8.56 0.58
N LYS A 129 3.58 9.48 -0.07
CA LYS A 129 4.52 9.13 -1.14
C LYS A 129 5.72 8.33 -0.63
N ALA A 130 6.30 8.73 0.49
CA ALA A 130 7.43 8.02 1.08
C ALA A 130 7.01 6.62 1.57
N ILE A 131 5.81 6.47 2.13
CA ILE A 131 5.22 5.18 2.50
C ILE A 131 5.05 4.30 1.26
N GLU A 132 4.49 4.82 0.17
CA GLU A 132 4.31 4.10 -1.09
C GLU A 132 5.64 3.62 -1.68
N ASP A 133 6.65 4.50 -1.68
CA ASP A 133 8.01 4.17 -2.12
C ASP A 133 8.63 3.07 -1.25
N LYS A 134 8.46 3.13 0.07
CA LYS A 134 8.96 2.11 1.02
C LYS A 134 8.26 0.76 0.84
N VAL A 135 6.96 0.74 0.58
CA VAL A 135 6.19 -0.48 0.27
C VAL A 135 6.69 -1.10 -1.04
N SER A 136 6.87 -0.29 -2.09
CA SER A 136 7.35 -0.76 -3.40
C SER A 136 8.75 -1.38 -3.34
N HIS A 137 9.61 -0.92 -2.41
CA HIS A 137 10.97 -1.40 -2.19
C HIS A 137 11.11 -2.45 -1.08
N ASP A 138 10.02 -3.06 -0.62
CA ASP A 138 9.99 -4.10 0.43
C ASP A 138 10.58 -3.63 1.79
N LEU A 139 10.62 -2.33 2.04
CA LEU A 139 11.04 -1.75 3.32
C LEU A 139 9.90 -1.77 4.34
N LEU A 140 8.65 -1.72 3.87
CA LEU A 140 7.42 -1.91 4.64
C LEU A 140 6.62 -3.07 4.05
N ASP A 141 5.90 -3.78 4.90
CA ASP A 141 5.04 -4.89 4.48
C ASP A 141 3.72 -4.37 3.91
N PHE A 142 3.19 -3.31 4.48
CA PHE A 142 2.07 -2.53 3.96
C PHE A 142 2.09 -1.10 4.53
N GLY A 143 1.28 -0.23 3.96
CA GLY A 143 1.14 1.13 4.42
C GLY A 143 -0.28 1.65 4.32
N VAL A 144 -0.57 2.73 5.02
CA VAL A 144 -1.77 3.53 4.84
C VAL A 144 -1.39 4.80 4.10
N VAL A 145 -2.15 5.16 3.09
CA VAL A 145 -1.89 6.35 2.28
C VAL A 145 -3.18 7.05 1.91
N VAL A 146 -3.06 8.32 1.60
CA VAL A 146 -4.11 9.00 0.83
C VAL A 146 -4.05 8.48 -0.59
N LEU A 147 -5.14 7.89 -1.05
CA LEU A 147 -5.17 7.22 -2.35
C LEU A 147 -5.01 8.24 -3.48
N ARG A 148 -4.00 8.03 -4.29
CA ARG A 148 -3.79 8.66 -5.59
C ARG A 148 -4.16 7.67 -6.70
N GLU A 149 -4.32 8.16 -7.93
CA GLU A 149 -4.62 7.29 -9.07
C GLU A 149 -3.46 6.33 -9.36
N ASN A 150 -3.82 5.07 -9.54
CA ASN A 150 -3.15 3.86 -10.01
C ASN A 150 -1.61 3.80 -10.09
N ASN A 151 -1.04 3.02 -9.18
CA ASN A 151 0.24 2.33 -9.37
C ASN A 151 -0.05 0.85 -9.69
N GLU A 152 0.40 0.35 -10.84
CA GLU A 152 0.12 -1.02 -11.32
C GLU A 152 0.77 -2.10 -10.43
N ASP A 153 1.83 -1.76 -9.69
CA ASP A 153 2.59 -2.68 -8.83
C ASP A 153 2.03 -2.78 -7.40
N ILE A 154 0.99 -1.99 -7.07
CA ILE A 154 0.44 -1.88 -5.72
C ILE A 154 -1.03 -2.30 -5.74
N ASP A 155 -1.38 -3.22 -4.85
CA ASP A 155 -2.77 -3.51 -4.50
C ASP A 155 -3.23 -2.62 -3.36
N TYR A 156 -4.51 -2.32 -3.32
CA TYR A 156 -5.06 -1.46 -2.27
C TYR A 156 -6.44 -1.90 -1.78
N PHE A 157 -6.79 -1.41 -0.60
CA PHE A 157 -8.12 -1.52 -0.01
C PHE A 157 -8.52 -0.17 0.59
N LYS A 158 -9.54 0.47 0.00
CA LYS A 158 -10.11 1.73 0.53
C LYS A 158 -10.92 1.44 1.78
N PHE A 159 -10.72 2.20 2.84
CA PHE A 159 -11.44 2.01 4.10
C PHE A 159 -11.91 3.31 4.76
N VAL A 160 -11.41 4.47 4.32
CA VAL A 160 -11.94 5.78 4.72
C VAL A 160 -12.36 6.54 3.47
N LYS A 161 -13.58 7.07 3.51
CA LYS A 161 -14.11 8.02 2.55
C LYS A 161 -14.81 9.13 3.33
N GLU A 162 -14.17 10.25 3.47
CA GLU A 162 -14.68 11.40 4.20
C GLU A 162 -14.35 12.71 3.48
N LYS A 163 -14.74 13.84 4.04
CA LYS A 163 -14.51 15.17 3.50
C LYS A 163 -13.62 15.98 4.44
N LEU A 164 -12.96 16.99 3.88
CA LEU A 164 -12.30 17.99 4.70
C LEU A 164 -13.31 18.97 5.27
N LYS A 165 -13.09 19.39 6.51
CA LYS A 165 -13.79 20.46 7.20
C LYS A 165 -12.86 21.66 7.39
N LEU A 166 -13.44 22.84 7.39
CA LEU A 166 -12.75 24.05 7.84
C LEU A 166 -12.71 24.06 9.36
N VAL A 167 -11.55 24.37 9.93
CA VAL A 167 -11.33 24.59 11.37
C VAL A 167 -10.95 26.04 11.58
N VAL A 168 -11.71 26.73 12.43
CA VAL A 168 -11.52 28.15 12.78
C VAL A 168 -11.54 28.34 14.29
N PRO A 169 -10.94 29.36 14.87
CA PRO A 169 -11.10 29.68 16.27
C PRO A 169 -12.56 30.05 16.57
N SER A 170 -13.05 29.79 17.78
CA SER A 170 -14.44 30.11 18.17
C SER A 170 -14.79 31.59 18.08
N SER A 171 -13.79 32.46 18.12
CA SER A 171 -13.94 33.92 17.93
C SER A 171 -14.01 34.36 16.47
N HIS A 172 -13.81 33.45 15.51
CA HIS A 172 -13.75 33.79 14.08
C HIS A 172 -15.11 34.27 13.55
N HIS A 173 -15.12 35.17 12.60
CA HIS A 173 -16.37 35.68 12.01
C HIS A 173 -17.21 34.63 11.29
N LEU A 174 -16.62 33.52 10.91
CA LEU A 174 -17.32 32.37 10.32
C LEU A 174 -17.85 31.37 11.36
N ALA A 175 -17.43 31.41 12.63
CA ALA A 175 -17.74 30.40 13.64
C ALA A 175 -19.23 30.18 13.90
N GLY A 176 -20.09 31.16 13.60
CA GLY A 176 -21.55 31.05 13.72
C GLY A 176 -22.22 30.33 12.54
N ARG A 177 -21.49 29.92 11.52
CA ARG A 177 -22.00 29.27 10.30
C ARG A 177 -21.84 27.74 10.41
N GLN A 178 -22.66 27.01 9.64
CA GLN A 178 -22.53 25.56 9.50
C GLN A 178 -21.72 25.16 8.26
N GLU A 179 -21.72 26.02 7.25
CA GLU A 179 -21.04 25.79 5.96
C GLU A 179 -20.41 27.06 5.42
N VAL A 180 -19.42 26.87 4.55
CA VAL A 180 -18.69 27.92 3.88
C VAL A 180 -18.31 27.50 2.46
N LEU A 181 -18.30 28.43 1.51
CA LEU A 181 -17.76 28.19 0.19
C LEU A 181 -16.23 28.31 0.25
N LEU A 182 -15.51 27.39 -0.41
CA LEU A 182 -14.04 27.42 -0.40
C LEU A 182 -13.46 28.77 -0.89
N ASN A 183 -14.09 29.41 -1.88
CA ASN A 183 -13.63 30.70 -2.41
C ASN A 183 -13.80 31.89 -1.45
N GLU A 184 -14.63 31.75 -0.39
CA GLU A 184 -14.74 32.77 0.66
C GLU A 184 -13.46 32.87 1.51
N LEU A 185 -12.64 31.79 1.51
CA LEU A 185 -11.41 31.71 2.32
C LEU A 185 -10.18 32.35 1.66
N LYS A 186 -10.32 32.97 0.51
CA LYS A 186 -9.19 33.47 -0.29
C LYS A 186 -8.30 34.53 0.42
N GLU A 187 -8.87 35.29 1.36
CA GLU A 187 -8.15 36.33 2.12
C GLU A 187 -7.75 35.83 3.53
N GLU A 188 -8.13 34.59 3.89
CA GLU A 188 -7.82 34.03 5.21
C GLU A 188 -6.38 33.52 5.29
N PRO A 189 -5.72 33.61 6.44
CA PRO A 189 -4.41 33.02 6.67
C PRO A 189 -4.54 31.54 6.95
N PHE A 190 -3.83 30.68 6.18
CA PHE A 190 -3.85 29.23 6.32
C PHE A 190 -2.69 28.72 7.17
N ILE A 191 -3.00 27.78 8.06
CA ILE A 191 -2.06 26.92 8.75
C ILE A 191 -2.15 25.55 8.07
N MET A 192 -1.04 25.03 7.58
CA MET A 192 -1.03 23.83 6.75
C MET A 192 -0.04 22.78 7.24
N PHE A 193 -0.24 21.56 6.81
CA PHE A 193 0.82 20.55 6.91
C PHE A 193 2.00 20.90 5.99
N SER A 194 3.19 20.41 6.37
CA SER A 194 4.42 20.53 5.59
C SER A 194 4.30 19.88 4.21
N ARG A 195 5.27 20.14 3.33
CA ARG A 195 5.20 19.79 1.90
C ARG A 195 5.18 18.30 1.60
N GLU A 196 5.62 17.49 2.53
CA GLU A 196 5.68 16.03 2.45
C GLU A 196 4.29 15.39 2.57
N PHE A 197 3.30 16.15 3.12
CA PHE A 197 1.97 15.62 3.40
C PHE A 197 0.99 15.87 2.25
N GLU A 198 0.27 14.82 1.89
CA GLU A 198 -0.70 14.88 0.78
C GLU A 198 -1.87 15.82 1.06
N LEU A 199 -2.28 15.95 2.31
CA LEU A 199 -3.34 16.90 2.70
C LEU A 199 -3.04 18.33 2.21
N ARG A 200 -1.79 18.75 2.31
CA ARG A 200 -1.36 20.06 1.79
C ARG A 200 -1.62 20.20 0.29
N ASN A 201 -1.25 19.17 -0.48
CA ASN A 201 -1.42 19.18 -1.94
C ASN A 201 -2.90 19.21 -2.33
N ILE A 202 -3.72 18.42 -1.63
CA ILE A 202 -5.17 18.40 -1.83
C ILE A 202 -5.77 19.79 -1.60
N VAL A 203 -5.45 20.42 -0.47
CA VAL A 203 -5.96 21.76 -0.14
C VAL A 203 -5.50 22.81 -1.17
N ILE A 204 -4.21 22.83 -1.54
CA ILE A 204 -3.68 23.76 -2.54
C ILE A 204 -4.37 23.57 -3.89
N ASN A 205 -4.57 22.33 -4.32
CA ASN A 205 -5.23 22.04 -5.59
C ASN A 205 -6.69 22.48 -5.58
N ALA A 206 -7.44 22.16 -4.51
CA ALA A 206 -8.81 22.63 -4.36
C ALA A 206 -8.91 24.17 -4.39
N CYS A 207 -8.02 24.88 -3.70
CA CYS A 207 -7.98 26.35 -3.77
C CYS A 207 -7.70 26.87 -5.19
N LYS A 208 -6.76 26.24 -5.92
CA LYS A 208 -6.46 26.60 -7.31
C LYS A 208 -7.65 26.36 -8.26
N GLU A 209 -8.40 25.28 -8.07
CA GLU A 209 -9.60 24.98 -8.87
C GLU A 209 -10.67 26.06 -8.73
N VAL A 210 -10.81 26.66 -7.56
CA VAL A 210 -11.73 27.79 -7.34
C VAL A 210 -11.09 29.17 -7.56
N GLY A 211 -9.86 29.22 -8.10
CA GLY A 211 -9.25 30.44 -8.65
C GLY A 211 -8.38 31.23 -7.68
N PHE A 212 -7.91 30.67 -6.55
CA PHE A 212 -6.99 31.38 -5.66
C PHE A 212 -5.84 30.48 -5.15
N GLN A 213 -4.81 31.12 -4.59
CA GLN A 213 -3.75 30.45 -3.84
C GLN A 213 -3.90 30.78 -2.36
N PRO A 214 -3.83 29.78 -1.45
CA PRO A 214 -3.96 30.04 -0.03
C PRO A 214 -2.79 30.90 0.50
N ILE A 215 -3.08 31.80 1.41
CA ILE A 215 -2.10 32.64 2.11
C ILE A 215 -1.55 31.78 3.26
N ILE A 216 -0.46 31.07 3.03
CA ILE A 216 0.13 30.18 4.01
C ILE A 216 1.01 30.96 4.98
N ILE A 217 0.65 30.98 6.27
CA ILE A 217 1.40 31.71 7.31
C ILE A 217 2.21 30.76 8.20
N SER A 218 1.85 29.48 8.26
CA SER A 218 2.60 28.47 9.01
C SER A 218 2.49 27.09 8.35
N GLU A 219 3.57 26.34 8.42
CA GLU A 219 3.64 24.92 7.99
C GLU A 219 4.22 24.08 9.13
N THR A 220 3.61 22.92 9.43
CA THR A 220 4.07 21.99 10.47
C THR A 220 3.75 20.55 10.08
N SER A 221 4.46 19.59 10.68
CA SER A 221 4.16 18.15 10.55
C SER A 221 3.26 17.61 11.67
N GLN A 222 2.92 18.42 12.69
CA GLN A 222 2.23 17.98 13.88
C GLN A 222 0.83 18.60 13.97
N LEU A 223 -0.17 17.73 14.17
CA LEU A 223 -1.58 18.12 14.28
C LEU A 223 -1.83 19.03 15.48
N ASP A 224 -1.20 18.72 16.63
CA ASP A 224 -1.37 19.48 17.87
C ASP A 224 -0.96 20.96 17.70
N PHE A 225 0.11 21.22 16.93
CA PHE A 225 0.51 22.60 16.61
C PHE A 225 -0.48 23.31 15.69
N ILE A 226 -1.11 22.57 14.76
CA ILE A 226 -2.18 23.16 13.92
C ILE A 226 -3.35 23.57 14.80
N GLU A 227 -3.82 22.70 15.68
CA GLU A 227 -4.92 22.94 16.59
C GLU A 227 -4.65 24.16 17.48
N GLU A 228 -3.50 24.20 18.15
CA GLU A 228 -3.11 25.32 19.04
C GLU A 228 -2.96 26.64 18.30
N MET A 229 -2.40 26.65 17.08
CA MET A 229 -2.27 27.86 16.30
C MET A 229 -3.62 28.38 15.83
N VAL A 230 -4.56 27.49 15.46
CA VAL A 230 -5.93 27.86 15.11
C VAL A 230 -6.64 28.42 16.35
N ALA A 231 -6.62 27.70 17.48
CA ALA A 231 -7.24 28.13 18.73
C ALA A 231 -6.70 29.49 19.22
N SER A 232 -5.41 29.77 18.95
CA SER A 232 -4.75 31.05 19.23
C SER A 232 -5.07 32.15 18.21
N ASN A 233 -6.02 31.95 17.30
CA ASN A 233 -6.45 32.92 16.28
C ASN A 233 -5.31 33.36 15.32
N LEU A 234 -4.37 32.46 15.04
CA LEU A 234 -3.29 32.73 14.08
C LEU A 234 -3.78 32.57 12.64
N GLY A 235 -4.69 31.62 12.38
CA GLY A 235 -5.24 31.37 11.05
C GLY A 235 -6.27 30.24 11.09
N ILE A 236 -6.58 29.73 9.89
CA ILE A 236 -7.55 28.65 9.68
C ILE A 236 -6.85 27.39 9.18
N ALA A 237 -7.47 26.22 9.33
CA ALA A 237 -6.96 24.97 8.78
C ALA A 237 -8.08 24.15 8.11
N LEU A 238 -7.72 23.30 7.14
CA LEU A 238 -8.60 22.29 6.57
C LEU A 238 -8.11 20.92 6.99
N LEU A 239 -8.98 20.18 7.70
CA LEU A 239 -8.65 18.89 8.27
C LEU A 239 -9.72 17.85 7.93
N PRO A 240 -9.38 16.54 7.90
CA PRO A 240 -10.35 15.45 7.74
C PRO A 240 -11.43 15.49 8.82
N GLU A 241 -12.65 15.09 8.47
CA GLU A 241 -13.81 15.12 9.39
C GLU A 241 -13.56 14.30 10.65
N SER A 242 -12.98 13.10 10.52
CA SER A 242 -12.61 12.25 11.66
C SER A 242 -11.59 12.92 12.58
N THR A 243 -10.60 13.61 12.03
CA THR A 243 -9.61 14.38 12.80
C THR A 243 -10.27 15.52 13.57
N CYS A 244 -11.24 16.20 12.96
CA CYS A 244 -11.97 17.30 13.62
C CYS A 244 -12.76 16.85 14.86
N LEU A 245 -13.18 15.58 14.93
CA LEU A 245 -13.89 15.03 16.09
C LEU A 245 -12.98 14.83 17.33
N GLU A 246 -11.68 14.77 17.13
CA GLU A 246 -10.68 14.55 18.19
C GLU A 246 -10.10 15.86 18.74
N LEU A 247 -10.33 16.98 18.05
CA LEU A 247 -9.83 18.30 18.48
C LEU A 247 -10.55 18.77 19.75
N THR A 248 -9.80 19.32 20.68
CA THR A 248 -10.28 19.73 22.01
C THR A 248 -10.12 21.24 22.28
N GLY A 249 -9.43 21.95 21.38
CA GLY A 249 -9.18 23.39 21.51
C GLY A 249 -10.44 24.26 21.40
N ASP A 250 -10.31 25.55 21.67
CA ASP A 250 -11.40 26.54 21.50
C ASP A 250 -11.58 26.89 20.01
N ILE A 251 -12.14 25.93 19.28
CA ILE A 251 -12.30 25.93 17.84
C ILE A 251 -13.72 25.61 17.39
N HIS A 252 -14.03 25.95 16.15
CA HIS A 252 -15.29 25.61 15.50
C HIS A 252 -15.04 24.97 14.14
N THR A 253 -15.88 24.00 13.74
CA THR A 253 -15.73 23.29 12.47
C THR A 253 -16.89 23.58 11.55
N LEU A 254 -16.60 23.83 10.26
CA LEU A 254 -17.61 24.11 9.24
C LEU A 254 -17.45 23.13 8.06
N THR A 255 -18.56 22.82 7.42
CA THR A 255 -18.56 22.06 6.17
C THR A 255 -18.09 22.96 5.03
N ILE A 256 -17.17 22.46 4.20
CA ILE A 256 -16.72 23.15 2.99
C ILE A 256 -17.61 22.71 1.83
N THR A 257 -18.08 23.68 1.05
CA THR A 257 -18.88 23.44 -0.15
C THR A 257 -18.27 24.15 -1.36
N ASN A 258 -18.54 23.59 -2.57
CA ASN A 258 -18.09 24.13 -3.86
C ASN A 258 -16.59 24.49 -3.95
N PRO A 259 -15.72 23.47 -4.08
CA PRO A 259 -16.03 22.04 -4.11
C PRO A 259 -16.07 21.41 -2.72
N GLU A 260 -16.72 20.28 -2.58
CA GLU A 260 -16.44 19.36 -1.48
C GLU A 260 -15.06 18.75 -1.71
N ILE A 261 -14.24 18.72 -0.68
CA ILE A 261 -12.86 18.20 -0.79
C ILE A 261 -12.83 16.80 -0.19
N GLU A 262 -12.65 15.79 -1.05
CA GLU A 262 -12.60 14.40 -0.61
C GLU A 262 -11.27 14.06 0.08
N TRP A 263 -11.36 13.22 1.11
CA TRP A 263 -10.25 12.60 1.82
C TRP A 263 -10.46 11.08 1.86
N ASN A 264 -9.68 10.36 1.05
CA ASN A 264 -9.81 8.92 0.91
C ASN A 264 -8.53 8.23 1.38
N LEU A 265 -8.62 7.39 2.42
CA LEU A 265 -7.49 6.57 2.86
C LEU A 265 -7.63 5.15 2.34
N ALA A 266 -6.50 4.59 1.96
CA ALA A 266 -6.37 3.20 1.56
C ALA A 266 -5.19 2.54 2.27
N MET A 267 -5.37 1.27 2.60
CA MET A 267 -4.28 0.38 2.92
C MET A 267 -3.70 -0.12 1.60
N ILE A 268 -2.38 -0.02 1.45
CA ILE A 268 -1.65 -0.43 0.25
C ILE A 268 -0.61 -1.50 0.58
N TRP A 269 -0.37 -2.40 -0.35
CA TRP A 269 0.69 -3.41 -0.28
C TRP A 269 1.16 -3.74 -1.69
N LYS A 270 2.38 -4.26 -1.79
CA LYS A 270 2.94 -4.67 -3.08
C LYS A 270 2.14 -5.83 -3.66
N ARG A 271 1.83 -5.77 -4.96
CA ARG A 271 1.17 -6.86 -5.72
C ARG A 271 2.15 -8.00 -5.99
N ASP A 272 2.82 -8.51 -4.96
CA ASP A 272 3.78 -9.60 -5.07
C ASP A 272 3.34 -10.75 -4.17
N GLU A 273 3.63 -11.99 -4.61
CA GLU A 273 3.39 -13.19 -3.79
C GLU A 273 4.32 -13.28 -2.57
N ASN A 274 5.38 -12.44 -2.55
CA ASN A 274 6.43 -12.46 -1.52
C ASN A 274 6.11 -11.71 -0.22
N ILE A 275 4.92 -11.09 -0.10
CA ILE A 275 4.49 -10.50 1.18
C ILE A 275 4.43 -11.59 2.25
N SER A 276 5.00 -11.31 3.44
CA SER A 276 5.02 -12.28 4.54
C SER A 276 3.60 -12.75 4.92
N LEU A 277 3.46 -14.01 5.31
CA LEU A 277 2.15 -14.57 5.67
C LEU A 277 1.50 -13.81 6.83
N VAL A 278 2.29 -13.35 7.79
CA VAL A 278 1.75 -12.56 8.91
C VAL A 278 1.21 -11.21 8.44
N ALA A 279 1.86 -10.57 7.45
CA ALA A 279 1.36 -9.33 6.87
C ALA A 279 0.10 -9.56 6.04
N LYS A 280 0.04 -10.64 5.23
CA LYS A 280 -1.19 -11.06 4.53
C LYS A 280 -2.34 -11.29 5.51
N GLU A 281 -2.06 -11.97 6.62
CA GLU A 281 -3.07 -12.24 7.65
C GLU A 281 -3.52 -10.96 8.36
N PHE A 282 -2.59 -10.04 8.66
CA PHE A 282 -2.96 -8.73 9.21
C PHE A 282 -3.84 -7.94 8.23
N ILE A 283 -3.50 -7.89 6.94
CA ILE A 283 -4.30 -7.22 5.91
C ILE A 283 -5.70 -7.84 5.83
N ARG A 284 -5.80 -9.18 5.85
CA ARG A 284 -7.09 -9.90 5.87
C ARG A 284 -7.91 -9.54 7.10
N PHE A 285 -7.29 -9.58 8.27
CA PHE A 285 -7.91 -9.21 9.56
C PHE A 285 -8.40 -7.77 9.54
N ALA A 286 -7.56 -6.84 9.07
CA ALA A 286 -7.89 -5.43 8.95
C ALA A 286 -9.09 -5.20 8.02
N LYS A 287 -9.12 -5.86 6.85
CA LYS A 287 -10.26 -5.78 5.92
C LYS A 287 -11.57 -6.23 6.56
N LEU A 288 -11.57 -7.32 7.33
CA LEU A 288 -12.77 -7.80 8.02
C LEU A 288 -13.25 -6.79 9.06
N LYS A 289 -12.35 -6.28 9.91
CA LYS A 289 -12.69 -5.31 10.96
C LYS A 289 -13.17 -3.96 10.41
N LEU A 290 -12.58 -3.53 9.30
CA LEU A 290 -12.92 -2.27 8.64
C LEU A 290 -14.27 -2.34 7.90
N ASN A 291 -14.57 -3.48 7.26
CA ASN A 291 -15.88 -3.69 6.62
C ASN A 291 -17.02 -3.77 7.64
N ASP A 292 -16.77 -4.32 8.84
CA ASP A 292 -17.77 -4.39 9.91
C ASP A 292 -18.11 -3.00 10.50
N GLN A 293 -17.17 -2.03 10.45
CA GLN A 293 -17.35 -0.69 10.98
C GLN A 293 -17.86 0.34 9.95
N ASN A 294 -17.64 0.08 8.68
CA ASN A 294 -18.02 0.98 7.58
C ASN A 294 -18.47 0.12 6.39
N PRO A 295 -19.74 -0.34 6.35
CA PRO A 295 -20.24 -0.98 5.14
C PRO A 295 -20.30 0.10 4.05
N LEU A 296 -19.21 0.17 3.26
CA LEU A 296 -19.21 0.90 2.01
C LEU A 296 -20.05 0.07 1.03
N ASP A 297 -21.24 0.59 0.68
CA ASP A 297 -22.11 0.09 -0.39
C ASP A 297 -21.37 -0.06 -1.73
#